data_57a3961550eee0e0f20a9344766cac25
#
_entry.id   57a3961550eee0e0f20a9344766cac25
#
_cell.length_a   1.000
_cell.length_b   1.000
_cell.length_c   1.000
_cell.angle_alpha   90.00
_cell.angle_beta   90.00
_cell.angle_gamma   90.00
#
_symmetry.space_group_name_H-M   'P 1'
#
loop_
_entity.id
_entity.type
_entity.pdbx_description
1 polymer ?
#
loop_
_entity_poly.entity_id
_entity_poly.type
_entity_poly.pdbx_seq_one_letter_code
_entity_poly.pdbx_strand_id
1 'polypeptide(L)'
;KHPFIVQTETIDVQVLGTHFNVDAYPDNPDVKTTLLTGSVAVSNKNNSVRMVLKPNEVAIYNKVEQKLTRKVLENAGDEISWRHGEFIFDDLPLQEIARELSNSFGTTIHIADSTLQNYRITARFRNGEDLDAILSVLHNAGYFNYSRNTQQITITKN
;
A
#
# COMPACT_ATOMS: atom_id res chain seq x y z
N LYS A 1 14.71 3.80 -27.69
CA LYS A 1 13.52 3.67 -26.83
C LYS A 1 13.45 4.92 -25.96
N HIS A 2 12.34 5.64 -25.99
CA HIS A 2 12.13 6.76 -25.10
C HIS A 2 11.77 6.25 -23.72
N PRO A 3 12.31 6.85 -22.63
CA PRO A 3 11.91 6.48 -21.28
C PRO A 3 10.47 6.92 -21.01
N PHE A 4 9.71 6.08 -20.31
CA PHE A 4 8.41 6.44 -19.77
C PHE A 4 8.60 7.00 -18.36
N ILE A 5 7.99 8.14 -18.05
CA ILE A 5 8.13 8.80 -16.76
C ILE A 5 6.74 8.92 -16.10
N VAL A 6 6.60 8.36 -14.91
CA VAL A 6 5.46 8.59 -14.03
C VAL A 6 5.81 9.72 -13.08
N GLN A 7 5.03 10.79 -13.13
CA GLN A 7 5.21 11.95 -12.25
C GLN A 7 4.14 11.92 -11.15
N THR A 8 4.60 11.94 -9.90
CA THR A 8 3.74 12.15 -8.74
C THR A 8 3.97 13.56 -8.18
N GLU A 9 3.31 13.93 -7.10
CA GLU A 9 3.54 15.22 -6.45
C GLU A 9 4.97 15.36 -5.89
N THR A 10 5.58 14.26 -5.44
CA THR A 10 6.82 14.27 -4.68
C THR A 10 7.99 13.59 -5.36
N ILE A 11 7.73 12.58 -6.20
CA ILE A 11 8.77 11.83 -6.89
C ILE A 11 8.48 11.68 -8.38
N ASP A 12 9.53 11.43 -9.15
CA ASP A 12 9.49 11.02 -10.54
C ASP A 12 10.04 9.60 -10.67
N VAL A 13 9.33 8.75 -11.42
CA VAL A 13 9.67 7.34 -11.65
C VAL A 13 9.94 7.13 -13.13
N GLN A 14 11.20 6.89 -13.50
CA GLN A 14 11.62 6.69 -14.88
C GLN A 14 11.85 5.20 -15.17
N VAL A 15 11.25 4.70 -16.23
CA VAL A 15 11.25 3.28 -16.59
C VAL A 15 11.56 3.04 -18.07
N LEU A 16 12.08 1.85 -18.37
CA LEU A 16 12.40 1.37 -19.71
C LEU A 16 11.92 -0.08 -19.89
N GLY A 17 10.62 -0.25 -20.20
CA GLY A 17 10.05 -1.58 -20.46
C GLY A 17 10.02 -2.49 -19.23
N THR A 18 9.36 -2.01 -18.18
CA THR A 18 9.35 -2.62 -16.83
C THR A 18 7.94 -2.94 -16.38
N HIS A 19 7.81 -3.93 -15.49
CA HIS A 19 6.62 -4.15 -14.67
C HIS A 19 6.90 -3.60 -13.27
N PHE A 20 6.13 -2.61 -12.87
CA PHE A 20 6.30 -1.92 -11.59
C PHE A 20 4.94 -1.41 -11.08
N ASN A 21 4.89 -1.08 -9.79
CA ASN A 21 3.76 -0.44 -9.16
C ASN A 21 4.20 0.87 -8.50
N VAL A 22 3.34 1.89 -8.54
CA VAL A 22 3.51 3.14 -7.80
C VAL A 22 2.28 3.34 -6.94
N ASP A 23 2.47 3.38 -5.63
CA ASP A 23 1.48 3.76 -4.64
C ASP A 23 1.80 5.18 -4.17
N ALA A 24 1.05 6.15 -4.69
CA ALA A 24 1.25 7.57 -4.44
C ALA A 24 -0.04 8.28 -4.01
N TYR A 25 -0.87 7.60 -3.23
CA TYR A 25 -2.10 8.21 -2.73
C TYR A 25 -1.80 9.42 -1.84
N PRO A 26 -2.58 10.53 -1.98
CA PRO A 26 -2.33 11.76 -1.23
C PRO A 26 -2.28 11.58 0.29
N ASP A 27 -3.15 10.73 0.83
CA ASP A 27 -3.30 10.48 2.26
C ASP A 27 -2.24 9.54 2.85
N ASN A 28 -1.45 8.87 2.00
CA ASN A 28 -0.36 8.03 2.46
C ASN A 28 0.84 8.90 2.89
N PRO A 29 1.48 8.62 4.02
CA PRO A 29 2.68 9.36 4.47
C PRO A 29 3.88 9.09 3.57
N ASP A 30 3.87 7.96 2.87
CA ASP A 30 4.94 7.50 2.01
C ASP A 30 4.44 7.32 0.56
N VAL A 31 5.34 7.48 -0.39
CA VAL A 31 5.16 7.03 -1.77
C VAL A 31 6.02 5.79 -1.98
N LYS A 32 5.40 4.69 -2.41
CA LYS A 32 6.10 3.42 -2.64
C LYS A 32 6.18 3.12 -4.13
N THR A 33 7.36 2.74 -4.60
CA THR A 33 7.58 2.24 -5.96
C THR A 33 8.17 0.84 -5.87
N THR A 34 7.43 -0.15 -6.33
CA THR A 34 7.82 -1.57 -6.29
C THR A 34 8.18 -2.05 -7.68
N LEU A 35 9.33 -2.68 -7.84
CA LEU A 35 9.79 -3.23 -9.11
C LEU A 35 9.62 -4.74 -9.15
N LEU A 36 8.89 -5.23 -10.16
CA LEU A 36 8.74 -6.66 -10.43
C LEU A 36 9.76 -7.16 -11.43
N THR A 37 9.86 -6.51 -12.59
CA THR A 37 10.81 -6.89 -13.64
C THR A 37 11.41 -5.67 -14.33
N GLY A 38 12.66 -5.75 -14.76
CA GLY A 38 13.35 -4.69 -15.47
C GLY A 38 14.20 -3.79 -14.55
N SER A 39 14.17 -2.48 -14.78
CA SER A 39 14.90 -1.49 -13.99
C SER A 39 14.10 -0.18 -13.90
N VAL A 40 14.04 0.40 -12.72
CA VAL A 40 13.34 1.65 -12.43
C VAL A 40 14.28 2.61 -11.73
N ALA A 41 14.31 3.87 -12.19
CA ALA A 41 14.97 4.96 -11.47
C ALA A 41 13.91 5.84 -10.78
N VAL A 42 14.04 5.98 -9.48
CA VAL A 42 13.19 6.85 -8.65
C VAL A 42 14.00 8.06 -8.21
N SER A 43 13.46 9.25 -8.37
CA SER A 43 14.07 10.49 -7.90
C SER A 43 13.03 11.42 -7.27
N ASN A 44 13.46 12.26 -6.34
CA ASN A 44 12.61 13.35 -5.87
C ASN A 44 12.59 14.50 -6.90
N LYS A 45 11.65 15.45 -6.75
CA LYS A 45 11.40 16.52 -7.74
C LYS A 45 12.62 17.40 -8.05
N ASN A 46 13.49 17.60 -7.09
CA ASN A 46 14.71 18.41 -7.30
C ASN A 46 15.93 17.58 -7.71
N ASN A 47 15.76 16.27 -7.98
CA ASN A 47 16.84 15.33 -8.33
C ASN A 47 18.00 15.25 -7.32
N SER A 48 17.81 15.73 -6.09
CA SER A 48 18.82 15.66 -5.04
C SER A 48 19.02 14.24 -4.50
N VAL A 49 17.99 13.40 -4.65
CA VAL A 49 18.04 11.98 -4.27
C VAL A 49 17.57 11.15 -5.47
N ARG A 50 18.38 10.16 -5.84
CA ARG A 50 18.06 9.22 -6.92
C ARG A 50 18.42 7.80 -6.52
N MET A 51 17.55 6.85 -6.84
CA MET A 51 17.74 5.44 -6.57
C MET A 51 17.33 4.61 -7.78
N VAL A 52 18.14 3.60 -8.11
CA VAL A 52 17.79 2.62 -9.14
C VAL A 52 17.43 1.31 -8.46
N LEU A 53 16.23 0.80 -8.77
CA LEU A 53 15.70 -0.45 -8.25
C LEU A 53 16.05 -1.63 -9.15
N LYS A 54 16.25 -2.78 -8.50
CA LYS A 54 16.29 -4.11 -9.09
C LYS A 54 14.98 -4.85 -8.81
N PRO A 55 14.66 -5.93 -9.55
CA PRO A 55 13.50 -6.77 -9.23
C PRO A 55 13.45 -7.20 -7.76
N ASN A 56 12.26 -7.21 -7.18
CA ASN A 56 11.96 -7.42 -5.77
C ASN A 56 12.49 -6.33 -4.82
N GLU A 57 12.77 -5.15 -5.34
CA GLU A 57 13.06 -3.99 -4.50
C GLU A 57 11.90 -2.99 -4.51
N VAL A 58 11.70 -2.33 -3.38
CA VAL A 58 10.77 -1.22 -3.22
C VAL A 58 11.53 0.02 -2.74
N ALA A 59 11.30 1.14 -3.43
CA ALA A 59 11.69 2.46 -2.97
C ALA A 59 10.55 3.06 -2.15
N ILE A 60 10.84 3.57 -0.98
CA ILE A 60 9.91 4.21 -0.06
C ILE A 60 10.37 5.64 0.15
N TYR A 61 9.57 6.60 -0.32
CA TYR A 61 9.82 8.02 -0.12
C TYR A 61 8.90 8.55 0.97
N ASN A 62 9.46 8.90 2.12
CA ASN A 62 8.73 9.54 3.20
C ASN A 62 8.52 11.03 2.88
N LYS A 63 7.27 11.46 2.81
CA LYS A 63 6.89 12.82 2.41
C LYS A 63 7.28 13.88 3.44
N VAL A 64 7.29 13.51 4.72
CA VAL A 64 7.61 14.43 5.83
C VAL A 64 9.11 14.57 5.98
N GLU A 65 9.83 13.46 6.06
CA GLU A 65 11.27 13.44 6.21
C GLU A 65 12.02 13.75 4.91
N GLN A 66 11.33 13.73 3.76
CA GLN A 66 11.88 13.87 2.41
C GLN A 66 13.03 12.89 2.13
N LYS A 67 12.90 11.70 2.69
CA LYS A 67 13.92 10.65 2.64
C LYS A 67 13.47 9.50 1.76
N LEU A 68 14.38 9.06 0.90
CA LEU A 68 14.21 7.89 0.04
C LEU A 68 14.99 6.71 0.63
N THR A 69 14.30 5.62 0.91
CA THR A 69 14.88 4.38 1.43
C THR A 69 14.54 3.21 0.51
N ARG A 70 15.33 2.13 0.58
CA ARG A 70 15.12 0.90 -0.17
C ARG A 70 14.92 -0.27 0.77
N LYS A 71 13.97 -1.12 0.42
CA LYS A 71 13.72 -2.41 1.08
C LYS A 71 13.73 -3.52 0.02
N VAL A 72 14.27 -4.67 0.35
CA VAL A 72 14.18 -5.89 -0.47
C VAL A 72 12.99 -6.70 0.01
N LEU A 73 12.16 -7.14 -0.91
CA LEU A 73 10.97 -7.96 -0.67
C LEU A 73 11.28 -9.42 -0.98
N GLU A 74 10.67 -10.35 -0.27
CA GLU A 74 10.73 -11.78 -0.63
C GLU A 74 9.99 -12.03 -1.95
N ASN A 75 8.85 -11.36 -2.14
CA ASN A 75 8.05 -11.44 -3.36
C ASN A 75 7.40 -10.09 -3.66
N ALA A 76 7.88 -9.39 -4.69
CA ALA A 76 7.27 -8.13 -5.12
C ALA A 76 5.84 -8.30 -5.68
N GLY A 77 5.47 -9.51 -6.09
CA GLY A 77 4.12 -9.81 -6.56
C GLY A 77 3.05 -9.60 -5.49
N ASP A 78 3.37 -9.81 -4.23
CA ASP A 78 2.44 -9.64 -3.12
C ASP A 78 2.02 -8.18 -2.94
N GLU A 79 2.91 -7.24 -3.24
CA GLU A 79 2.62 -5.78 -3.18
C GLU A 79 1.63 -5.30 -4.24
N ILE A 80 1.36 -6.10 -5.27
CA ILE A 80 0.44 -5.76 -6.35
C ILE A 80 -0.74 -6.73 -6.46
N SER A 81 -0.81 -7.72 -5.57
CA SER A 81 -1.85 -8.77 -5.61
C SER A 81 -3.27 -8.20 -5.53
N TRP A 82 -3.46 -7.03 -4.88
CA TRP A 82 -4.73 -6.32 -4.82
C TRP A 82 -5.32 -5.97 -6.21
N ARG A 83 -4.47 -5.82 -7.25
CA ARG A 83 -4.93 -5.60 -8.64
C ARG A 83 -5.68 -6.79 -9.22
N HIS A 84 -5.45 -7.97 -8.65
CA HIS A 84 -6.12 -9.21 -9.01
C HIS A 84 -7.22 -9.57 -8.01
N GLY A 85 -7.59 -8.65 -7.11
CA GLY A 85 -8.56 -8.89 -6.05
C GLY A 85 -8.03 -9.75 -4.91
N GLU A 86 -6.71 -9.85 -4.80
CA GLU A 86 -6.04 -10.55 -3.70
C GLU A 86 -5.55 -9.55 -2.68
N PHE A 87 -5.75 -9.83 -1.39
CA PHE A 87 -5.21 -9.05 -0.29
C PHE A 87 -4.35 -9.94 0.60
N ILE A 88 -3.10 -9.56 0.77
CA ILE A 88 -2.11 -10.30 1.58
C ILE A 88 -1.60 -9.35 2.65
N PHE A 89 -2.06 -9.59 3.87
CA PHE A 89 -1.60 -8.89 5.07
C PHE A 89 -0.63 -9.80 5.80
N ASP A 90 0.61 -9.39 5.91
CA ASP A 90 1.64 -10.15 6.61
C ASP A 90 2.23 -9.30 7.73
N ASP A 91 1.75 -9.56 8.95
CA ASP A 91 2.12 -8.80 10.15
C ASP A 91 1.98 -7.27 9.94
N LEU A 92 0.87 -6.85 9.28
CA LEU A 92 0.59 -5.45 8.99
C LEU A 92 -0.20 -4.77 10.11
N PRO A 93 0.13 -3.51 10.46
CA PRO A 93 -0.70 -2.70 11.36
C PRO A 93 -2.10 -2.47 10.79
N LEU A 94 -3.12 -2.54 11.63
CA LEU A 94 -4.51 -2.32 11.21
C LEU A 94 -4.72 -0.96 10.50
N GLN A 95 -3.96 0.05 10.87
CA GLN A 95 -4.00 1.35 10.20
C GLN A 95 -3.58 1.26 8.72
N GLU A 96 -2.57 0.46 8.41
CA GLU A 96 -2.14 0.24 7.02
C GLU A 96 -3.16 -0.59 6.25
N ILE A 97 -3.72 -1.64 6.87
CA ILE A 97 -4.79 -2.46 6.31
C ILE A 97 -6.02 -1.61 5.99
N ALA A 98 -6.48 -0.78 6.93
CA ALA A 98 -7.62 0.11 6.74
C ALA A 98 -7.39 1.08 5.57
N ARG A 99 -6.18 1.60 5.44
CA ARG A 99 -5.80 2.50 4.33
C ARG A 99 -5.79 1.78 2.99
N GLU A 100 -5.19 0.59 2.92
CA GLU A 100 -5.14 -0.23 1.71
C GLU A 100 -6.55 -0.61 1.24
N LEU A 101 -7.41 -1.06 2.15
CA LEU A 101 -8.81 -1.37 1.84
C LEU A 101 -9.60 -0.12 1.43
N SER A 102 -9.39 1.02 2.11
CA SER A 102 -10.02 2.30 1.75
C SER A 102 -9.67 2.70 0.31
N ASN A 103 -8.40 2.62 -0.06
CA ASN A 103 -7.92 2.96 -1.40
C ASN A 103 -8.45 1.98 -2.46
N SER A 104 -8.44 0.69 -2.17
CA SER A 104 -8.83 -0.35 -3.12
C SER A 104 -10.33 -0.36 -3.40
N PHE A 105 -11.16 -0.08 -2.39
CA PHE A 105 -12.62 -0.10 -2.50
C PHE A 105 -13.27 1.28 -2.60
N GLY A 106 -12.47 2.36 -2.59
CA GLY A 106 -12.98 3.73 -2.71
C GLY A 106 -13.92 4.13 -1.56
N THR A 107 -13.67 3.65 -0.35
CA THR A 107 -14.48 3.93 0.85
C THR A 107 -13.60 4.44 1.98
N THR A 108 -14.18 5.15 2.94
CA THR A 108 -13.45 5.62 4.12
C THR A 108 -13.57 4.60 5.24
N ILE A 109 -12.43 4.13 5.78
CA ILE A 109 -12.37 3.27 6.95
C ILE A 109 -11.67 4.05 8.07
N HIS A 110 -12.42 4.33 9.13
CA HIS A 110 -11.94 5.06 10.30
C HIS A 110 -11.74 4.11 11.48
N ILE A 111 -10.60 4.21 12.15
CA ILE A 111 -10.31 3.46 13.38
C ILE A 111 -10.58 4.41 14.56
N ALA A 112 -11.69 4.19 15.28
CA ALA A 112 -12.11 5.05 16.36
C ALA A 112 -11.24 4.92 17.62
N ASP A 113 -10.69 3.72 17.86
CA ASP A 113 -9.80 3.46 18.99
C ASP A 113 -8.34 3.46 18.55
N SER A 114 -7.56 4.45 18.98
CA SER A 114 -6.16 4.60 18.62
C SER A 114 -5.28 3.43 19.05
N THR A 115 -5.69 2.65 20.05
CA THR A 115 -4.95 1.45 20.49
C THR A 115 -4.96 0.35 19.43
N LEU A 116 -5.97 0.33 18.55
CA LEU A 116 -6.08 -0.64 17.48
C LEU A 116 -5.20 -0.29 16.26
N GLN A 117 -4.77 0.94 16.11
CA GLN A 117 -4.03 1.38 14.91
C GLN A 117 -2.77 0.56 14.66
N ASN A 118 -2.06 0.20 15.73
CA ASN A 118 -0.83 -0.58 15.67
C ASN A 118 -1.06 -2.09 15.85
N TYR A 119 -2.32 -2.54 15.95
CA TYR A 119 -2.64 -3.95 16.07
C TYR A 119 -2.26 -4.68 14.78
N ARG A 120 -1.43 -5.71 14.90
CA ARG A 120 -0.86 -6.38 13.73
C ARG A 120 -1.69 -7.60 13.34
N ILE A 121 -1.98 -7.71 12.06
CA ILE A 121 -2.82 -8.77 11.49
C ILE A 121 -2.07 -9.48 10.38
N THR A 122 -2.17 -10.81 10.37
CA THR A 122 -1.76 -11.66 9.25
C THR A 122 -3.00 -12.35 8.70
N ALA A 123 -3.35 -12.06 7.45
CA ALA A 123 -4.49 -12.65 6.76
C ALA A 123 -4.26 -12.65 5.24
N ARG A 124 -4.89 -13.60 4.53
CA ARG A 124 -4.78 -13.73 3.07
C ARG A 124 -6.15 -13.95 2.46
N PHE A 125 -6.50 -13.11 1.49
CA PHE A 125 -7.73 -13.17 0.71
C PHE A 125 -7.35 -13.31 -0.76
N ARG A 126 -7.71 -14.41 -1.41
CA ARG A 126 -7.22 -14.75 -2.75
C ARG A 126 -8.30 -15.05 -3.78
N ASN A 127 -9.57 -14.95 -3.39
CA ASN A 127 -10.69 -15.35 -4.23
C ASN A 127 -11.52 -14.16 -4.74
N GLY A 128 -10.95 -12.93 -4.69
CA GLY A 128 -11.67 -11.72 -5.07
C GLY A 128 -12.76 -11.34 -4.08
N GLU A 129 -12.53 -11.58 -2.78
CA GLU A 129 -13.45 -11.21 -1.72
C GLU A 129 -13.74 -9.70 -1.78
N ASP A 130 -15.00 -9.33 -1.62
CA ASP A 130 -15.42 -7.94 -1.48
C ASP A 130 -15.07 -7.39 -0.08
N LEU A 131 -15.22 -6.09 0.10
CA LEU A 131 -14.90 -5.43 1.36
C LEU A 131 -15.70 -5.97 2.55
N ASP A 132 -16.99 -6.27 2.34
CA ASP A 132 -17.83 -6.78 3.42
C ASP A 132 -17.42 -8.19 3.84
N ALA A 133 -17.03 -9.03 2.89
CA ALA A 133 -16.48 -10.37 3.18
C ALA A 133 -15.15 -10.28 3.95
N ILE A 134 -14.23 -9.41 3.52
CA ILE A 134 -12.95 -9.19 4.21
C ILE A 134 -13.18 -8.72 5.66
N LEU A 135 -14.00 -7.69 5.85
CA LEU A 135 -14.30 -7.14 7.18
C LEU A 135 -14.99 -8.18 8.07
N SER A 136 -15.91 -8.96 7.52
CA SER A 136 -16.62 -10.02 8.24
C SER A 136 -15.68 -11.12 8.73
N VAL A 137 -14.73 -11.54 7.89
CA VAL A 137 -13.72 -12.55 8.29
C VAL A 137 -12.84 -12.02 9.41
N LEU A 138 -12.35 -10.79 9.30
CA LEU A 138 -11.49 -10.17 10.32
C LEU A 138 -12.26 -9.95 11.64
N HIS A 139 -13.53 -9.53 11.56
CA HIS A 139 -14.41 -9.41 12.72
C HIS A 139 -14.63 -10.77 13.41
N ASN A 140 -14.99 -11.80 12.66
CA ASN A 140 -15.24 -13.15 13.17
C ASN A 140 -13.97 -13.80 13.77
N ALA A 141 -12.79 -13.42 13.28
CA ALA A 141 -11.51 -13.81 13.88
C ALA A 141 -11.23 -13.08 15.19
N GLY A 142 -12.07 -12.14 15.62
CA GLY A 142 -11.97 -11.45 16.90
C GLY A 142 -10.99 -10.28 16.90
N TYR A 143 -10.56 -9.80 15.73
CA TYR A 143 -9.61 -8.69 15.65
C TYR A 143 -10.23 -7.35 16.06
N PHE A 144 -11.51 -7.09 15.66
CA PHE A 144 -12.20 -5.84 15.95
C PHE A 144 -13.69 -5.97 15.71
N ASN A 145 -14.48 -5.00 16.18
CA ASN A 145 -15.86 -4.75 15.75
C ASN A 145 -15.88 -3.65 14.68
N TYR A 146 -16.91 -3.62 13.85
CA TYR A 146 -17.12 -2.52 12.92
C TYR A 146 -18.58 -2.18 12.72
N SER A 147 -18.83 -0.96 12.36
CA SER A 147 -20.14 -0.45 11.92
C SER A 147 -19.98 0.25 10.57
N ARG A 148 -21.02 0.22 9.76
CA ARG A 148 -21.05 0.87 8.45
C ARG A 148 -22.22 1.82 8.35
N ASN A 149 -21.96 3.03 7.88
CA ASN A 149 -22.98 3.96 7.43
C ASN A 149 -22.79 4.25 5.93
N THR A 150 -23.57 5.17 5.37
CA THR A 150 -23.56 5.50 3.94
C THR A 150 -22.24 6.12 3.46
N GLN A 151 -21.40 6.64 4.36
CA GLN A 151 -20.21 7.41 4.00
C GLN A 151 -18.90 6.76 4.47
N GLN A 152 -18.95 5.98 5.55
CA GLN A 152 -17.74 5.41 6.14
C GLN A 152 -18.00 4.12 6.92
N ILE A 153 -16.93 3.37 7.11
CA ILE A 153 -16.84 2.24 8.03
C ILE A 153 -16.05 2.68 9.25
N THR A 154 -16.56 2.36 10.44
CA THR A 154 -15.89 2.67 11.70
C THR A 154 -15.49 1.39 12.41
N ILE A 155 -14.19 1.23 12.67
CA ILE A 155 -13.62 0.11 13.41
C ILE A 155 -13.51 0.50 14.87
N THR A 156 -13.96 -0.40 15.75
CA THR A 156 -13.92 -0.26 17.19
C THR A 156 -13.34 -1.50 17.85
N LYS A 157 -12.91 -1.37 19.10
CA LYS A 157 -12.45 -2.51 19.90
C LYS A 157 -13.60 -3.47 20.20
N ASN A 158 -13.32 -4.76 20.27
CA ASN A 158 -14.22 -5.80 20.78
C ASN A 158 -14.54 -5.59 22.24
#